data_0cea210b60b18f80d8e54dbf8f943e29
#
_entry.id   0cea210b60b18f80d8e54dbf8f943e29
#
_cell.length_a   1.000
_cell.length_b   1.000
_cell.length_c   1.000
_cell.angle_alpha   90.00
_cell.angle_beta   90.00
_cell.angle_gamma   90.00
#
_symmetry.space_group_name_H-M   'P 1'
#
loop_
_entity.id
_entity.type
_entity.pdbx_description
1 polymer ?
#
loop_
_entity_poly.entity_id
_entity_poly.type
_entity_poly.pdbx_seq_one_letter_code
_entity_poly.pdbx_strand_id
1 'polypeptide(L)'
;DDGYYKVDGRPLGEKNPKWLQDDYVKFIRFAQWKIDQYGEGVIGFITNHSFLDNPTFSGMRQSLLESFDRIYLLNLHGSSRRGSYDDENVFDIQQGVSISIFIKTKKSNDKKVFYADLSGLREDKYKWLDSHTIKNVEWQEINPVSSNYFFVPKNTSLEEKYNKFWKITDIFSLYSTGIVTAKDDFIIDFNKDALHKRIAKLRDKSISDVDI
;
A
#
# COMPACT_ATOMS: atom_id res chain seq x y z
N ASP A 1 12.29 6.66 17.43
CA ASP A 1 11.38 7.03 16.34
C ASP A 1 10.62 5.78 15.90
N ASP A 2 9.32 5.77 16.18
CA ASP A 2 8.45 4.63 15.85
C ASP A 2 8.13 4.54 14.34
N GLY A 3 8.71 5.41 13.54
CA GLY A 3 8.57 5.44 12.09
C GLY A 3 7.11 5.56 11.66
N TYR A 4 6.66 4.61 10.82
CA TYR A 4 5.32 4.57 10.24
C TYR A 4 4.35 3.65 10.99
N TYR A 5 4.72 3.15 12.18
CA TYR A 5 3.94 2.14 12.91
C TYR A 5 2.88 2.73 13.86
N LYS A 6 2.73 4.05 13.85
CA LYS A 6 1.70 4.76 14.63
C LYS A 6 0.88 5.68 13.74
N VAL A 7 -0.38 5.87 14.09
CA VAL A 7 -1.29 6.87 13.52
C VAL A 7 -2.06 7.52 14.66
N ASP A 8 -2.20 8.85 14.64
CA ASP A 8 -2.85 9.66 15.70
C ASP A 8 -2.33 9.31 17.11
N GLY A 9 -1.02 9.09 17.22
CA GLY A 9 -0.34 8.75 18.48
C GLY A 9 -0.59 7.32 18.98
N ARG A 10 -1.32 6.48 18.24
CA ARG A 10 -1.64 5.10 18.61
C ARG A 10 -0.96 4.11 17.67
N PRO A 11 -0.57 2.92 18.15
CA PRO A 11 -0.10 1.86 17.29
C PRO A 11 -1.16 1.53 16.21
N LEU A 12 -0.74 1.11 15.02
CA LEU A 12 -1.62 0.75 13.90
C LEU A 12 -2.65 -0.36 14.23
N GLY A 13 -2.41 -1.12 15.30
CA GLY A 13 -3.29 -2.23 15.69
C GLY A 13 -3.15 -3.50 14.86
N GLU A 14 -2.34 -3.48 13.82
CA GLU A 14 -2.04 -4.66 13.01
C GLU A 14 -1.03 -5.57 13.70
N LYS A 15 -1.33 -6.88 13.75
CA LYS A 15 -0.41 -7.87 14.35
C LYS A 15 0.88 -8.06 13.54
N ASN A 16 0.81 -7.88 12.22
CA ASN A 16 1.96 -8.06 11.33
C ASN A 16 1.87 -7.08 10.13
N PRO A 17 2.29 -5.83 10.31
CA PRO A 17 2.28 -4.82 9.23
C PRO A 17 3.45 -5.05 8.26
N LYS A 18 3.56 -6.25 7.68
CA LYS A 18 4.66 -6.68 6.80
C LYS A 18 4.89 -5.74 5.61
N TRP A 19 3.85 -5.09 5.12
CA TRP A 19 3.94 -4.17 3.98
C TRP A 19 4.78 -2.92 4.29
N LEU A 20 4.89 -2.52 5.56
CA LEU A 20 5.79 -1.45 5.98
C LEU A 20 7.27 -1.86 5.94
N GLN A 21 7.56 -3.16 5.74
CA GLN A 21 8.92 -3.68 5.59
C GLN A 21 9.41 -3.67 4.14
N ASP A 22 8.54 -3.32 3.18
CA ASP A 22 8.92 -3.23 1.76
C ASP A 22 10.03 -2.19 1.56
N ASP A 23 10.96 -2.48 0.66
CA ASP A 23 12.15 -1.65 0.48
C ASP A 23 11.83 -0.22 0.01
N TYR A 24 10.80 -0.05 -0.84
CA TYR A 24 10.39 1.29 -1.25
C TYR A 24 9.93 2.16 -0.08
N VAL A 25 9.30 1.56 0.94
CA VAL A 25 8.87 2.26 2.16
C VAL A 25 10.09 2.74 2.96
N LYS A 26 11.10 1.87 3.08
CA LYS A 26 12.37 2.20 3.74
C LYS A 26 13.11 3.32 3.01
N PHE A 27 13.13 3.30 1.67
CA PHE A 27 13.74 4.37 0.88
C PHE A 27 13.03 5.71 1.04
N ILE A 28 11.69 5.72 1.02
CA ILE A 28 10.91 6.93 1.30
C ILE A 28 11.20 7.44 2.72
N ARG A 29 11.22 6.54 3.72
CA ARG A 29 11.53 6.91 5.11
C ARG A 29 12.94 7.48 5.26
N PHE A 30 13.93 6.89 4.60
CA PHE A 30 15.31 7.39 4.62
C PHE A 30 15.41 8.78 3.99
N ALA A 31 14.78 8.99 2.83
CA ALA A 31 14.78 10.27 2.15
C ALA A 31 14.04 11.34 2.98
N GLN A 32 12.89 11.01 3.59
CA GLN A 32 12.16 11.87 4.51
C GLN A 32 13.06 12.28 5.69
N TRP A 33 13.72 11.31 6.33
CA TRP A 33 14.63 11.58 7.45
C TRP A 33 15.75 12.54 7.06
N LYS A 34 16.35 12.35 5.88
CA LYS A 34 17.39 13.28 5.38
C LYS A 34 16.86 14.69 5.23
N ILE A 35 15.69 14.86 4.62
CA ILE A 35 15.08 16.17 4.40
C ILE A 35 14.68 16.82 5.75
N ASP A 36 14.18 16.04 6.70
CA ASP A 36 13.84 16.53 8.04
C ASP A 36 15.07 17.07 8.78
N GLN A 37 16.25 16.45 8.59
CA GLN A 37 17.51 16.95 9.14
C GLN A 37 17.96 18.28 8.53
N TYR A 38 17.76 18.45 7.21
CA TYR A 38 18.13 19.68 6.49
C TYR A 38 17.10 20.80 6.60
N GLY A 39 15.84 20.45 6.85
CA GLY A 39 14.72 21.36 6.94
C GLY A 39 14.12 21.79 5.60
N GLU A 40 14.71 21.40 4.47
CA GLU A 40 14.17 21.63 3.12
C GLU A 40 14.66 20.56 2.14
N GLY A 41 13.90 20.31 1.08
CA GLY A 41 14.29 19.39 0.02
C GLY A 41 13.12 18.87 -0.79
N VAL A 42 13.45 18.06 -1.79
CA VAL A 42 12.50 17.41 -2.69
C VAL A 42 12.83 15.94 -2.81
N ILE A 43 11.80 15.09 -2.74
CA ILE A 43 11.87 13.67 -3.10
C ILE A 43 11.04 13.47 -4.36
N GLY A 44 11.59 12.77 -5.35
CA GLY A 44 10.83 12.26 -6.50
C GLY A 44 11.05 10.76 -6.61
N PHE A 45 9.97 9.98 -6.54
CA PHE A 45 10.01 8.53 -6.65
C PHE A 45 8.90 7.98 -7.53
N ILE A 46 9.22 6.89 -8.25
CA ILE A 46 8.23 5.98 -8.81
C ILE A 46 8.23 4.72 -7.95
N THR A 47 7.10 4.38 -7.35
CA THR A 47 6.98 3.26 -6.41
C THR A 47 5.67 2.50 -6.58
N ASN A 48 5.55 1.36 -5.88
CA ASN A 48 4.26 0.72 -5.67
C ASN A 48 3.24 1.72 -5.10
N HIS A 49 2.05 1.76 -5.68
CA HIS A 49 0.99 2.71 -5.32
C HIS A 49 0.19 2.32 -4.07
N SER A 50 0.45 1.15 -3.47
CA SER A 50 -0.36 0.64 -2.35
C SER A 50 -0.38 1.57 -1.14
N PHE A 51 0.65 2.39 -0.95
CA PHE A 51 0.67 3.34 0.18
C PHE A 51 -0.35 4.48 0.02
N LEU A 52 -0.93 4.68 -1.16
CA LEU A 52 -1.89 5.76 -1.40
C LEU A 52 -3.21 5.51 -0.65
N ASP A 53 -3.70 4.28 -0.56
CA ASP A 53 -5.03 3.97 -0.03
C ASP A 53 -5.13 2.74 0.89
N ASN A 54 -4.10 1.91 0.99
CA ASN A 54 -4.15 0.76 1.89
C ASN A 54 -4.05 1.23 3.35
N PRO A 55 -4.95 0.77 4.25
CA PRO A 55 -4.97 1.16 5.67
C PRO A 55 -3.67 0.95 6.44
N THR A 56 -2.91 -0.12 6.14
CA THR A 56 -1.60 -0.39 6.76
C THR A 56 -0.64 0.80 6.69
N PHE A 57 -0.76 1.64 5.66
CA PHE A 57 0.11 2.80 5.47
C PHE A 57 -0.43 4.11 6.07
N SER A 58 -1.47 4.08 6.91
CA SER A 58 -2.04 5.29 7.52
C SER A 58 -1.00 6.09 8.31
N GLY A 59 -0.18 5.44 9.12
CA GLY A 59 0.93 6.08 9.84
C GLY A 59 2.01 6.66 8.92
N MET A 60 2.32 5.98 7.82
CA MET A 60 3.23 6.51 6.79
C MET A 60 2.67 7.80 6.17
N ARG A 61 1.40 7.80 5.76
CA ARG A 61 0.75 8.97 5.16
C ARG A 61 0.69 10.14 6.13
N GLN A 62 0.31 9.90 7.39
CA GLN A 62 0.34 10.93 8.43
C GLN A 62 1.74 11.53 8.58
N SER A 63 2.77 10.70 8.72
CA SER A 63 4.15 11.16 8.85
C SER A 63 4.63 11.98 7.66
N LEU A 64 4.25 11.60 6.44
CA LEU A 64 4.56 12.37 5.22
C LEU A 64 3.84 13.72 5.20
N LEU A 65 2.56 13.78 5.62
CA LEU A 65 1.81 15.03 5.77
C LEU A 65 2.43 15.98 6.81
N GLU A 66 2.98 15.42 7.88
CA GLU A 66 3.66 16.22 8.92
C GLU A 66 5.00 16.77 8.42
N SER A 67 5.73 16.03 7.60
CA SER A 67 7.07 16.43 7.12
C SER A 67 7.04 17.38 5.93
N PHE A 68 6.12 17.20 4.98
CA PHE A 68 6.15 17.91 3.69
C PHE A 68 5.05 18.96 3.57
N ASP A 69 5.36 20.05 2.83
CA ASP A 69 4.43 21.16 2.57
C ASP A 69 3.58 20.92 1.32
N ARG A 70 4.18 20.30 0.30
CA ARG A 70 3.50 19.95 -0.94
C ARG A 70 3.75 18.50 -1.27
N ILE A 71 2.68 17.76 -1.56
CA ILE A 71 2.73 16.37 -1.99
C ILE A 71 1.96 16.25 -3.31
N TYR A 72 2.62 15.77 -4.35
CA TYR A 72 2.01 15.50 -5.65
C TYR A 72 2.05 13.99 -5.91
N LEU A 73 0.91 13.43 -6.27
CA LEU A 73 0.70 11.99 -6.43
C LEU A 73 0.03 11.73 -7.78
N LEU A 74 0.78 11.22 -8.73
CA LEU A 74 0.24 10.76 -10.00
C LEU A 74 0.13 9.24 -9.97
N ASN A 75 -1.10 8.72 -9.87
CA ASN A 75 -1.36 7.29 -9.87
C ASN A 75 -1.39 6.76 -11.30
N LEU A 76 -0.44 5.92 -11.65
CA LEU A 76 -0.32 5.33 -12.97
C LEU A 76 -1.07 3.98 -13.08
N HIS A 77 -1.68 3.53 -12.00
CA HIS A 77 -2.42 2.26 -11.97
C HIS A 77 -1.64 1.03 -12.48
N GLY A 78 -2.22 0.25 -13.36
CA GLY A 78 -1.58 -0.89 -14.00
C GLY A 78 -1.44 -2.13 -13.11
N SER A 79 -2.26 -2.28 -12.05
CA SER A 79 -2.24 -3.50 -11.23
C SER A 79 -2.89 -4.66 -11.95
N SER A 80 -2.14 -5.72 -12.26
CA SER A 80 -2.69 -6.94 -12.87
C SER A 80 -3.70 -7.68 -11.99
N ARG A 81 -3.71 -7.40 -10.69
CA ARG A 81 -4.67 -8.00 -9.74
C ARG A 81 -6.03 -7.31 -9.72
N ARG A 82 -6.11 -6.05 -10.16
CA ARG A 82 -7.32 -5.23 -10.20
C ARG A 82 -7.63 -4.75 -11.61
N GLY A 83 -6.82 -5.17 -12.60
CA GLY A 83 -6.79 -4.60 -13.92
C GLY A 83 -8.08 -4.83 -14.72
N SER A 84 -8.48 -3.82 -15.45
CA SER A 84 -9.26 -3.97 -16.66
C SER A 84 -8.30 -4.26 -17.82
N TYR A 85 -8.81 -4.84 -18.89
CA TYR A 85 -8.01 -5.11 -20.11
C TYR A 85 -7.47 -3.82 -20.77
N ASP A 86 -7.97 -2.66 -20.36
CA ASP A 86 -7.66 -1.36 -20.95
C ASP A 86 -6.66 -0.54 -20.12
N ASP A 87 -6.06 -1.12 -19.08
CA ASP A 87 -5.10 -0.42 -18.20
C ASP A 87 -3.84 -1.26 -17.97
N GLU A 88 -2.73 -0.87 -18.59
CA GLU A 88 -1.45 -1.55 -18.52
C GLU A 88 -0.50 -0.89 -17.51
N ASN A 89 0.33 -1.72 -16.90
CA ASN A 89 1.43 -1.21 -16.08
C ASN A 89 2.54 -0.60 -16.96
N VAL A 90 3.12 0.49 -16.51
CA VAL A 90 4.29 1.10 -17.18
C VAL A 90 5.56 0.25 -17.03
N PHE A 91 5.56 -0.72 -16.12
CA PHE A 91 6.64 -1.69 -15.92
C PHE A 91 6.11 -3.12 -16.06
N ASP A 92 7.00 -4.11 -16.25
CA ASP A 92 6.66 -5.53 -16.30
C ASP A 92 6.53 -6.12 -14.88
N ILE A 93 5.64 -5.53 -14.07
CA ILE A 93 5.35 -5.95 -12.68
C ILE A 93 3.85 -6.04 -12.44
N GLN A 94 3.47 -6.79 -11.40
CA GLN A 94 2.06 -7.01 -11.07
C GLN A 94 1.43 -5.86 -10.25
N GLN A 95 2.24 -5.13 -9.50
CA GLN A 95 1.78 -4.05 -8.63
C GLN A 95 1.63 -2.77 -9.43
N GLY A 96 0.49 -2.10 -9.27
CA GLY A 96 0.31 -0.76 -9.80
C GLY A 96 1.32 0.21 -9.20
N VAL A 97 1.65 1.25 -9.94
CA VAL A 97 2.68 2.22 -9.56
C VAL A 97 2.15 3.65 -9.51
N SER A 98 2.85 4.49 -8.78
CA SER A 98 2.61 5.93 -8.73
C SER A 98 3.90 6.72 -8.78
N ILE A 99 3.86 7.89 -9.39
CA ILE A 99 4.91 8.92 -9.27
C ILE A 99 4.52 9.81 -8.09
N SER A 100 5.46 10.01 -7.17
CA SER A 100 5.26 10.83 -5.99
C SER A 100 6.35 11.89 -5.89
N ILE A 101 5.94 13.15 -5.66
CA ILE A 101 6.86 14.26 -5.42
C ILE A 101 6.50 14.89 -4.09
N PHE A 102 7.43 14.86 -3.14
CA PHE A 102 7.29 15.44 -1.81
C PHE A 102 8.22 16.63 -1.69
N ILE A 103 7.70 17.79 -1.30
CA ILE A 103 8.43 19.05 -1.23
C ILE A 103 8.33 19.61 0.19
N LYS A 104 9.48 19.90 0.80
CA LYS A 104 9.60 20.61 2.07
C LYS A 104 10.35 21.91 1.86
N THR A 105 9.84 23.01 2.41
CA THR A 105 10.45 24.33 2.33
C THR A 105 10.63 24.93 3.73
N LYS A 106 11.62 25.79 3.91
CA LYS A 106 11.89 26.42 5.24
C LYS A 106 10.81 27.42 5.70
N LYS A 107 9.93 27.85 4.79
CA LYS A 107 9.07 29.03 5.02
C LYS A 107 7.57 28.76 4.89
N SER A 108 7.14 27.57 4.51
CA SER A 108 5.72 27.30 4.26
C SER A 108 5.09 26.50 5.41
N ASN A 109 3.93 26.98 5.89
CA ASN A 109 3.02 26.20 6.75
C ASN A 109 1.75 25.78 5.98
N ASP A 110 1.68 26.07 4.67
CA ASP A 110 0.53 25.75 3.83
C ASP A 110 0.72 24.37 3.23
N LYS A 111 0.21 23.35 3.93
CA LYS A 111 0.32 21.93 3.55
C LYS A 111 -0.79 21.55 2.58
N LYS A 112 -0.42 21.04 1.42
CA LYS A 112 -1.36 20.64 0.37
C LYS A 112 -0.98 19.32 -0.27
N VAL A 113 -1.98 18.52 -0.58
CA VAL A 113 -1.83 17.26 -1.31
C VAL A 113 -2.59 17.36 -2.62
N PHE A 114 -1.91 17.01 -3.69
CA PHE A 114 -2.42 17.04 -5.05
C PHE A 114 -2.40 15.64 -5.63
N TYR A 115 -3.49 15.23 -6.22
CA TYR A 115 -3.67 13.92 -6.80
C TYR A 115 -4.08 14.01 -8.27
N ALA A 116 -3.59 13.10 -9.09
CA ALA A 116 -4.05 12.87 -10.44
C ALA A 116 -3.98 11.39 -10.80
N ASP A 117 -4.83 10.97 -11.75
CA ASP A 117 -4.88 9.62 -12.30
C ASP A 117 -4.40 9.62 -13.75
N LEU A 118 -3.69 8.56 -14.13
CA LEU A 118 -3.35 8.26 -15.51
C LEU A 118 -3.57 6.78 -15.78
N SER A 119 -4.67 6.46 -16.45
CA SER A 119 -5.03 5.12 -16.90
C SER A 119 -4.87 4.97 -18.41
N GLY A 120 -4.78 3.76 -18.91
CA GLY A 120 -4.70 3.44 -20.32
C GLY A 120 -3.54 2.51 -20.67
N LEU A 121 -3.26 2.39 -21.94
CA LEU A 121 -2.19 1.54 -22.43
C LEU A 121 -0.81 2.11 -22.11
N ARG A 122 0.18 1.26 -21.94
CA ARG A 122 1.55 1.63 -21.55
C ARG A 122 2.14 2.72 -22.45
N GLU A 123 2.04 2.55 -23.75
CA GLU A 123 2.57 3.51 -24.73
C GLU A 123 1.90 4.89 -24.65
N ASP A 124 0.60 4.94 -24.36
CA ASP A 124 -0.12 6.19 -24.22
C ASP A 124 0.25 6.90 -22.93
N LYS A 125 0.48 6.14 -21.84
CA LYS A 125 1.04 6.68 -20.60
C LYS A 125 2.41 7.29 -20.82
N TYR A 126 3.30 6.63 -21.57
CA TYR A 126 4.64 7.20 -21.89
C TYR A 126 4.52 8.50 -22.68
N LYS A 127 3.72 8.53 -23.75
CA LYS A 127 3.50 9.76 -24.55
C LYS A 127 2.95 10.89 -23.69
N TRP A 128 2.03 10.56 -22.80
CA TRP A 128 1.46 11.56 -21.88
C TRP A 128 2.53 12.08 -20.92
N LEU A 129 3.32 11.20 -20.30
CA LEU A 129 4.41 11.57 -19.38
C LEU A 129 5.48 12.43 -20.07
N ASP A 130 5.86 12.12 -21.31
CA ASP A 130 6.82 12.89 -22.08
C ASP A 130 6.35 14.32 -22.38
N SER A 131 5.03 14.54 -22.48
CA SER A 131 4.42 15.83 -22.79
C SER A 131 3.99 16.64 -21.57
N HIS A 132 4.02 16.03 -20.37
CA HIS A 132 3.53 16.66 -19.14
C HIS A 132 4.63 16.90 -18.11
N THR A 133 4.44 17.96 -17.37
CA THR A 133 5.26 18.33 -16.22
C THR A 133 4.35 18.63 -15.03
N ILE A 134 4.88 18.77 -13.84
CA ILE A 134 4.13 19.14 -12.65
C ILE A 134 3.24 20.40 -12.85
N LYS A 135 3.56 21.26 -13.82
CA LYS A 135 2.86 22.54 -14.06
C LYS A 135 1.60 22.41 -14.93
N ASN A 136 1.53 21.40 -15.79
CA ASN A 136 0.43 21.23 -16.75
C ASN A 136 -0.38 19.95 -16.55
N VAL A 137 -0.13 19.21 -15.48
CA VAL A 137 -1.03 18.14 -15.00
C VAL A 137 -2.24 18.77 -14.33
N GLU A 138 -3.43 18.27 -14.61
CA GLU A 138 -4.67 18.66 -13.93
C GLU A 138 -4.76 18.04 -12.55
N TRP A 139 -4.19 18.74 -11.56
CA TRP A 139 -4.15 18.27 -10.19
C TRP A 139 -5.48 18.54 -9.46
N GLN A 140 -6.02 17.51 -8.82
CA GLN A 140 -7.09 17.65 -7.83
C GLN A 140 -6.44 17.85 -6.44
N GLU A 141 -6.71 18.96 -5.78
CA GLU A 141 -6.36 19.14 -4.37
C GLU A 141 -7.24 18.22 -3.52
N ILE A 142 -6.63 17.40 -2.68
CA ILE A 142 -7.31 16.49 -1.75
C ILE A 142 -6.98 16.87 -0.32
N ASN A 143 -7.89 16.56 0.61
CA ASN A 143 -7.71 16.79 2.04
C ASN A 143 -7.70 15.45 2.79
N PRO A 144 -6.54 14.83 3.01
CA PRO A 144 -6.43 13.60 3.78
C PRO A 144 -6.83 13.83 5.25
N VAL A 145 -7.80 13.08 5.75
CA VAL A 145 -8.31 13.18 7.12
C VAL A 145 -8.05 11.90 7.92
N SER A 146 -7.96 12.06 9.25
CA SER A 146 -7.92 10.94 10.19
C SER A 146 -9.12 9.99 9.93
N SER A 147 -9.00 8.70 10.16
CA SER A 147 -7.89 7.93 10.71
C SER A 147 -6.95 7.36 9.64
N ASN A 148 -7.36 7.39 8.38
CA ASN A 148 -6.65 6.71 7.30
C ASN A 148 -5.73 7.63 6.50
N TYR A 149 -5.98 8.93 6.48
CA TYR A 149 -5.19 9.92 5.72
C TYR A 149 -5.01 9.54 4.22
N PHE A 150 -6.08 9.05 3.58
CA PHE A 150 -6.00 8.58 2.20
C PHE A 150 -5.40 9.60 1.25
N PHE A 151 -4.46 9.14 0.41
CA PHE A 151 -3.81 9.92 -0.63
C PHE A 151 -4.49 9.75 -2.00
N VAL A 152 -5.76 9.39 -2.00
CA VAL A 152 -6.64 9.32 -3.15
C VAL A 152 -7.93 10.10 -2.86
N PRO A 153 -8.62 10.62 -3.86
CA PRO A 153 -9.94 11.19 -3.68
C PRO A 153 -10.89 10.15 -3.09
N LYS A 154 -11.43 10.41 -1.92
CA LYS A 154 -12.36 9.50 -1.24
C LYS A 154 -13.48 10.25 -0.57
N ASN A 155 -14.71 9.81 -0.82
CA ASN A 155 -15.86 10.36 -0.11
C ASN A 155 -15.97 9.68 1.27
N THR A 156 -15.60 10.43 2.32
CA THR A 156 -15.66 9.98 3.72
C THR A 156 -16.92 10.45 4.44
N SER A 157 -17.87 11.08 3.75
CA SER A 157 -19.06 11.69 4.35
C SER A 157 -19.93 10.69 5.14
N LEU A 158 -19.86 9.43 4.84
CA LEU A 158 -20.61 8.37 5.53
C LEU A 158 -19.78 7.60 6.57
N GLU A 159 -18.50 7.94 6.75
CA GLU A 159 -17.58 7.20 7.63
C GLU A 159 -18.05 7.26 9.10
N GLU A 160 -18.48 8.42 9.58
CA GLU A 160 -19.03 8.55 10.93
C GLU A 160 -20.30 7.69 11.14
N LYS A 161 -21.16 7.64 10.12
CA LYS A 161 -22.37 6.80 10.16
C LYS A 161 -22.00 5.32 10.15
N TYR A 162 -21.04 4.93 9.29
CA TYR A 162 -20.55 3.55 9.21
C TYR A 162 -19.91 3.11 10.53
N ASN A 163 -19.10 3.94 11.16
CA ASN A 163 -18.43 3.63 12.42
C ASN A 163 -19.39 3.48 13.63
N LYS A 164 -20.64 3.91 13.50
CA LYS A 164 -21.69 3.67 14.52
C LYS A 164 -22.33 2.28 14.42
N PHE A 165 -22.12 1.57 13.31
CA PHE A 165 -22.62 0.19 13.18
C PHE A 165 -21.72 -0.80 13.93
N TRP A 166 -22.28 -1.94 14.23
CA TRP A 166 -21.59 -3.03 14.90
C TRP A 166 -20.45 -3.57 14.02
N LYS A 167 -19.30 -3.75 14.60
CA LYS A 167 -18.21 -4.46 13.94
C LYS A 167 -18.44 -5.96 14.02
N ILE A 168 -18.02 -6.72 13.01
CA ILE A 168 -18.09 -8.19 13.04
C ILE A 168 -17.36 -8.73 14.28
N THR A 169 -16.26 -8.10 14.69
CA THR A 169 -15.49 -8.47 15.88
C THR A 169 -16.23 -8.21 17.20
N ASP A 170 -17.22 -7.30 17.22
CA ASP A 170 -18.04 -7.05 18.39
C ASP A 170 -19.14 -8.13 18.51
N ILE A 171 -19.61 -8.68 17.37
CA ILE A 171 -20.61 -9.75 17.31
C ILE A 171 -19.94 -11.10 17.58
N PHE A 172 -18.79 -11.35 16.95
CA PHE A 172 -18.02 -12.58 17.08
C PHE A 172 -16.74 -12.30 17.86
N SER A 173 -16.81 -12.43 19.18
CA SER A 173 -15.67 -12.17 20.09
C SER A 173 -14.56 -13.21 19.96
N LEU A 174 -14.87 -14.39 19.44
CA LEU A 174 -13.92 -15.46 19.18
C LEU A 174 -13.77 -15.67 17.68
N TYR A 175 -12.65 -15.29 17.13
CA TYR A 175 -12.34 -15.46 15.70
C TYR A 175 -10.86 -15.75 15.50
N SER A 176 -10.56 -16.53 14.47
CA SER A 176 -9.20 -16.70 13.99
C SER A 176 -9.20 -16.83 12.47
N THR A 177 -8.06 -16.57 11.85
CA THR A 177 -7.86 -16.96 10.46
C THR A 177 -7.88 -18.48 10.36
N GLY A 178 -8.41 -19.03 9.27
CA GLY A 178 -8.29 -20.45 8.98
C GLY A 178 -6.84 -20.92 8.93
N ILE A 179 -6.65 -22.22 8.95
CA ILE A 179 -5.32 -22.81 8.76
C ILE A 179 -4.82 -22.43 7.37
N VAL A 180 -3.65 -21.80 7.31
CA VAL A 180 -2.99 -21.44 6.04
C VAL A 180 -1.82 -22.39 5.86
N THR A 181 -1.95 -23.33 4.93
CA THR A 181 -0.95 -24.38 4.70
C THR A 181 -0.08 -24.11 3.48
N ALA A 182 -0.56 -23.28 2.52
CA ALA A 182 0.01 -23.07 1.19
C ALA A 182 0.15 -24.37 0.34
N LYS A 183 -0.34 -25.50 0.86
CA LYS A 183 -0.31 -26.84 0.26
C LYS A 183 -1.60 -27.60 0.63
N ASP A 184 -2.75 -26.95 0.46
CA ASP A 184 -4.04 -27.49 0.91
C ASP A 184 -4.32 -28.85 0.30
N ASP A 185 -4.09 -29.03 -1.01
CA ASP A 185 -4.26 -30.30 -1.73
C ASP A 185 -3.40 -31.45 -1.16
N PHE A 186 -2.31 -31.10 -0.49
CA PHE A 186 -1.41 -32.07 0.11
C PHE A 186 -1.77 -32.39 1.57
N ILE A 187 -2.18 -31.41 2.35
CA ILE A 187 -2.35 -31.50 3.80
C ILE A 187 -3.80 -31.67 4.23
N ILE A 188 -4.77 -31.37 3.36
CA ILE A 188 -6.20 -31.50 3.63
C ILE A 188 -6.76 -32.67 2.84
N ASP A 189 -7.49 -33.58 3.51
CA ASP A 189 -8.15 -34.71 2.88
C ASP A 189 -9.36 -35.14 3.71
N PHE A 190 -10.44 -35.55 3.08
CA PHE A 190 -11.60 -36.14 3.73
C PHE A 190 -11.35 -37.56 4.21
N ASN A 191 -10.33 -38.24 3.64
CA ASN A 191 -9.93 -39.59 4.02
C ASN A 191 -8.70 -39.55 4.93
N LYS A 192 -8.90 -39.84 6.22
CA LYS A 192 -7.85 -39.83 7.22
C LYS A 192 -6.67 -40.76 6.89
N ASP A 193 -6.95 -41.94 6.34
CA ASP A 193 -5.90 -42.94 6.05
C ASP A 193 -5.08 -42.51 4.83
N ALA A 194 -5.70 -41.90 3.82
CA ALA A 194 -5.02 -41.33 2.68
C ALA A 194 -4.10 -40.19 3.12
N LEU A 195 -4.59 -39.30 3.98
CA LEU A 195 -3.79 -38.20 4.55
C LEU A 195 -2.60 -38.75 5.34
N HIS A 196 -2.82 -39.72 6.23
CA HIS A 196 -1.72 -40.31 7.02
C HIS A 196 -0.66 -40.98 6.15
N LYS A 197 -1.06 -41.69 5.10
CA LYS A 197 -0.10 -42.29 4.14
C LYS A 197 0.74 -41.23 3.42
N ARG A 198 0.11 -40.12 3.00
CA ARG A 198 0.77 -38.99 2.33
C ARG A 198 1.77 -38.29 3.27
N ILE A 199 1.37 -38.03 4.52
CA ILE A 199 2.26 -37.45 5.52
C ILE A 199 3.39 -38.39 5.91
N ALA A 200 3.13 -39.70 5.96
CA ALA A 200 4.21 -40.70 6.23
C ALA A 200 5.28 -40.69 5.15
N LYS A 201 4.90 -40.58 3.87
CA LYS A 201 5.87 -40.42 2.75
C LYS A 201 6.74 -39.18 2.92
N LEU A 202 6.16 -38.03 3.30
CA LEU A 202 6.92 -36.79 3.54
C LEU A 202 7.96 -36.93 4.64
N ARG A 203 7.72 -37.82 5.62
CA ARG A 203 8.65 -38.07 6.74
C ARG A 203 9.71 -39.12 6.42
N ASP A 204 9.55 -39.85 5.34
CA ASP A 204 10.47 -40.90 4.92
C ASP A 204 11.62 -40.31 4.10
N LYS A 205 12.78 -40.21 4.71
CA LYS A 205 13.99 -39.65 4.08
C LYS A 205 14.54 -40.48 2.90
N SER A 206 14.03 -41.67 2.68
CA SER A 206 14.42 -42.53 1.54
C SER A 206 13.62 -42.22 0.26
N ILE A 207 12.55 -41.45 0.38
CA ILE A 207 11.69 -41.04 -0.74
C ILE A 207 12.15 -39.67 -1.25
N SER A 208 12.29 -39.56 -2.57
CA SER A 208 12.66 -38.30 -3.23
C SER A 208 11.49 -37.31 -3.20
N ASP A 209 11.79 -35.99 -3.14
CA ASP A 209 10.79 -34.91 -3.17
C ASP A 209 9.92 -34.92 -4.45
N VAL A 210 10.37 -35.62 -5.49
CA VAL A 210 9.63 -35.77 -6.78
C VAL A 210 8.56 -36.86 -6.68
N ASP A 211 8.69 -37.80 -5.73
CA ASP A 211 7.81 -38.96 -5.55
C ASP A 211 6.76 -38.76 -4.44
N ILE A 212 6.76 -37.57 -3.82
CA ILE A 212 5.82 -37.15 -2.79
C ILE A 212 4.64 -36.40 -3.40
#